data_97596915fa5a6fbe5c296684a7768c4c
#
_entry.id   97596915fa5a6fbe5c296684a7768c4c
#
_cell.length_a   1.000
_cell.length_b   1.000
_cell.length_c   1.000
_cell.angle_alpha   90.00
_cell.angle_beta   90.00
_cell.angle_gamma   90.00
#
_symmetry.space_group_name_H-M   'P 1'
#
loop_
_entity.id
_entity.type
_entity.pdbx_description
1 polymer ?
#
loop_
_entity_poly.entity_id
_entity_poly.type
_entity_poly.pdbx_seq_one_letter_code
_entity_poly.pdbx_strand_id
1 'polypeptide(L)'
;MIPLTPKFIICNHQMPLAVYREVAAHLQQIAGLQVAFVTSNDREFSYLESQLGGLEISGVDRLAESERLLLDRLLSYYANRYNTWEIQA
;
A
#
# COMPACT_ATOMS: atom_id res chain seq x y z
N MET A 1 -1.28 -6.22 10.50
CA MET A 1 -2.61 -6.03 10.77
C MET A 1 -3.21 -4.95 9.95
N ILE A 2 -4.35 -5.17 9.36
CA ILE A 2 -4.97 -4.25 8.45
C ILE A 2 -6.11 -3.55 9.13
N PRO A 3 -6.18 -2.24 9.05
CA PRO A 3 -7.29 -1.52 9.68
C PRO A 3 -8.60 -1.86 8.99
N LEU A 4 -9.69 -1.76 9.72
CA LEU A 4 -10.99 -2.02 9.16
C LEU A 4 -11.65 -0.74 8.68
N THR A 5 -10.89 0.23 8.30
CA THR A 5 -11.45 1.46 7.77
C THR A 5 -11.64 1.29 6.27
N PRO A 6 -12.52 2.03 5.64
CA PRO A 6 -12.71 1.92 4.21
C PRO A 6 -11.49 2.30 3.41
N LYS A 7 -10.63 3.13 3.97
CA LYS A 7 -9.48 3.60 3.23
C LYS A 7 -8.33 3.80 4.19
N PHE A 8 -7.15 3.44 3.80
CA PHE A 8 -5.96 3.71 4.59
C PHE A 8 -4.76 3.82 3.68
N ILE A 9 -3.68 4.37 4.19
CA ILE A 9 -2.46 4.57 3.43
C ILE A 9 -1.35 3.76 4.04
N ILE A 10 -0.57 3.08 3.21
CA ILE A 10 0.58 2.34 3.70
C ILE A 10 1.83 2.90 3.05
N CYS A 11 2.90 2.91 3.78
CA CYS A 11 4.18 3.31 3.20
C CYS A 11 5.31 2.47 3.78
N ASN A 12 6.38 2.38 3.03
CA ASN A 12 7.52 1.57 3.43
C ASN A 12 8.76 2.28 2.95
N HIS A 13 9.51 2.85 3.87
CA HIS A 13 10.62 3.72 3.51
C HIS A 13 11.78 2.98 2.88
N GLN A 14 11.84 1.67 3.00
CA GLN A 14 12.92 0.90 2.43
C GLN A 14 12.58 0.40 1.03
N MET A 15 11.41 0.71 0.50
CA MET A 15 10.95 0.08 -0.71
C MET A 15 11.15 0.99 -1.90
N PRO A 16 11.82 0.53 -2.96
CA PRO A 16 12.00 1.34 -4.15
C PRO A 16 10.69 1.51 -4.91
N LEU A 17 10.64 2.53 -5.76
CA LEU A 17 9.46 2.82 -6.53
C LEU A 17 9.00 1.62 -7.36
N ALA A 18 9.93 0.93 -7.98
CA ALA A 18 9.56 -0.20 -8.81
C ALA A 18 8.81 -1.27 -8.01
N VAL A 19 9.18 -1.44 -6.76
CA VAL A 19 8.50 -2.42 -5.91
C VAL A 19 7.14 -1.91 -5.50
N TYR A 20 7.00 -0.60 -5.27
CA TYR A 20 5.68 -0.06 -5.01
C TYR A 20 4.74 -0.35 -6.17
N ARG A 21 5.23 -0.24 -7.40
CA ARG A 21 4.40 -0.54 -8.55
C ARG A 21 4.02 -2.00 -8.58
N GLU A 22 4.95 -2.87 -8.20
CA GLU A 22 4.67 -4.28 -8.17
C GLU A 22 3.62 -4.59 -7.12
N VAL A 23 3.73 -3.99 -5.94
CA VAL A 23 2.75 -4.20 -4.88
C VAL A 23 1.38 -3.73 -5.34
N ALA A 24 1.31 -2.56 -5.96
CA ALA A 24 0.04 -2.03 -6.40
C ALA A 24 -0.61 -2.95 -7.43
N ALA A 25 0.18 -3.50 -8.34
CA ALA A 25 -0.35 -4.39 -9.36
C ALA A 25 -0.91 -5.67 -8.73
N HIS A 26 -0.22 -6.21 -7.73
CA HIS A 26 -0.72 -7.39 -7.07
C HIS A 26 -1.98 -7.09 -6.28
N LEU A 27 -2.02 -5.97 -5.58
CA LEU A 27 -3.18 -5.64 -4.77
C LEU A 27 -4.41 -5.38 -5.63
N GLN A 28 -4.20 -4.80 -6.80
CA GLN A 28 -5.33 -4.48 -7.64
C GLN A 28 -5.99 -5.72 -8.23
N GLN A 29 -5.36 -6.88 -8.11
CA GLN A 29 -5.97 -8.10 -8.56
C GLN A 29 -7.00 -8.62 -7.57
N ILE A 30 -7.07 -8.07 -6.38
CA ILE A 30 -8.05 -8.47 -5.40
C ILE A 30 -9.36 -7.76 -5.75
N ALA A 31 -10.41 -8.52 -5.98
CA ALA A 31 -11.67 -7.95 -6.39
C ALA A 31 -12.20 -6.97 -5.36
N GLY A 32 -12.62 -5.83 -5.81
CA GLY A 32 -13.18 -4.82 -4.90
C GLY A 32 -12.17 -3.91 -4.26
N LEU A 33 -10.88 -4.17 -4.45
CA LEU A 33 -9.87 -3.33 -3.84
C LEU A 33 -9.39 -2.29 -4.83
N GLN A 34 -9.18 -1.07 -4.38
CA GLN A 34 -8.65 -0.02 -5.22
C GLN A 34 -7.38 0.52 -4.61
N VAL A 35 -6.39 0.76 -5.43
CA VAL A 35 -5.08 1.20 -4.97
C VAL A 35 -4.67 2.41 -5.78
N ALA A 36 -4.22 3.44 -5.11
CA ALA A 36 -3.74 4.65 -5.77
C ALA A 36 -2.39 5.03 -5.20
N PHE A 37 -1.56 5.66 -6.01
CA PHE A 37 -0.27 6.11 -5.51
C PHE A 37 -0.46 7.46 -4.82
N VAL A 38 0.18 7.63 -3.68
CA VAL A 38 0.12 8.87 -2.95
C VAL A 38 1.44 9.56 -3.12
N THR A 39 1.44 10.75 -3.67
CA THR A 39 2.70 11.47 -3.81
C THR A 39 2.84 12.43 -2.68
N SER A 40 4.12 12.68 -2.34
CA SER A 40 4.31 13.55 -1.32
C SER A 40 4.34 14.88 -1.82
N ASN A 41 3.40 15.63 -1.79
CA ASN A 41 3.48 16.83 -2.44
C ASN A 41 3.79 17.94 -1.60
N ASP A 42 4.28 17.76 -0.57
CA ASP A 42 4.64 18.82 0.12
C ASP A 42 5.60 19.43 -0.37
N ARG A 43 5.98 19.34 -0.90
CA ARG A 43 6.82 19.96 -1.16
C ARG A 43 7.71 20.15 -1.71
N GLU A 44 8.31 20.45 -1.76
CA GLU A 44 9.10 20.83 -2.19
C GLU A 44 10.07 20.21 -2.49
N PHE A 45 10.40 19.68 -2.91
CA PHE A 45 11.39 19.23 -3.35
C PHE A 45 11.77 18.09 -3.49
N SER A 46 12.23 17.53 -3.61
CA SER A 46 12.72 16.42 -3.51
C SER A 46 12.43 15.63 -4.52
N TYR A 47 12.56 15.92 -5.57
CA TYR A 47 12.18 15.18 -6.55
C TYR A 47 13.10 14.21 -6.84
N LEU A 48 14.14 14.13 -6.38
CA LEU A 48 14.99 13.22 -6.69
C LEU A 48 14.56 12.01 -6.18
N GLU A 49 14.27 11.78 -5.15
CA GLU A 49 14.04 10.64 -4.66
C GLU A 49 12.73 10.37 -4.81
N SER A 50 12.09 9.69 -4.63
CA SER A 50 10.98 9.44 -4.83
C SER A 50 10.07 10.15 -4.28
N GLN A 51 9.20 10.36 -4.80
CA GLN A 51 8.36 11.07 -4.30
C GLN A 51 7.12 10.40 -3.90
N LEU A 52 7.04 9.10 -3.81
CA LEU A 52 5.88 8.40 -3.40
C LEU A 52 5.73 8.50 -1.92
N GLY A 53 4.64 8.98 -1.41
CA GLY A 53 4.35 8.96 0.00
C GLY A 53 3.75 7.67 0.44
N GLY A 54 3.32 6.82 -0.47
CA GLY A 54 2.77 5.53 -0.12
C GLY A 54 1.71 5.08 -1.09
N LEU A 55 0.93 4.10 -0.68
CA LEU A 55 -0.20 3.62 -1.46
C LEU A 55 -1.48 3.81 -0.67
N GLU A 56 -2.49 4.34 -1.33
CA GLU A 56 -3.78 4.50 -0.69
C GLU A 56 -4.64 3.33 -1.10
N ILE A 57 -5.14 2.59 -0.13
CA ILE A 57 -5.90 1.40 -0.37
C ILE A 57 -7.31 1.63 0.09
N SER A 58 -8.29 1.40 -0.78
CA SER A 58 -9.68 1.59 -0.42
C SER A 58 -10.49 0.38 -0.82
N GLY A 59 -11.64 0.23 -0.20
CA GLY A 59 -12.53 -0.89 -0.46
C GLY A 59 -12.33 -2.06 0.49
N VAL A 60 -11.46 -1.93 1.47
CA VAL A 60 -11.14 -3.04 2.35
C VAL A 60 -12.37 -3.48 3.13
N ASP A 61 -13.24 -2.56 3.49
CA ASP A 61 -14.41 -2.90 4.27
C ASP A 61 -15.42 -3.72 3.47
N ARG A 62 -15.24 -3.82 2.16
CA ARG A 62 -16.14 -4.62 1.35
C ARG A 62 -15.56 -5.95 0.95
N LEU A 63 -14.36 -6.26 1.36
CA LEU A 63 -13.73 -7.52 0.95
C LEU A 63 -14.31 -8.69 1.71
N ALA A 64 -14.44 -9.83 1.03
CA ALA A 64 -14.75 -11.07 1.71
C ALA A 64 -13.57 -11.47 2.59
N GLU A 65 -13.81 -12.33 3.54
CA GLU A 65 -12.77 -12.71 4.46
C GLU A 65 -11.58 -13.32 3.74
N SER A 66 -11.81 -14.15 2.74
CA SER A 66 -10.72 -14.77 2.02
C SER A 66 -9.88 -13.73 1.29
N GLU A 67 -10.52 -12.68 0.78
CA GLU A 67 -9.80 -11.63 0.10
C GLU A 67 -9.01 -10.78 1.08
N ARG A 68 -9.55 -10.59 2.26
CA ARG A 68 -8.86 -9.84 3.27
C ARG A 68 -7.62 -10.60 3.74
N LEU A 69 -7.71 -11.92 3.85
CA LEU A 69 -6.55 -12.73 4.19
C LEU A 69 -5.49 -12.66 3.10
N LEU A 70 -5.92 -12.62 1.85
CA LEU A 70 -4.98 -12.51 0.76
C LEU A 70 -4.25 -11.16 0.82
N LEU A 71 -4.98 -10.09 1.10
CA LEU A 71 -4.38 -8.79 1.24
C LEU A 71 -3.33 -8.80 2.35
N ASP A 72 -3.67 -9.39 3.48
CA ASP A 72 -2.76 -9.45 4.60
C ASP A 72 -1.51 -10.24 4.25
N ARG A 73 -1.66 -11.34 3.52
CA ARG A 73 -0.51 -12.14 3.14
C ARG A 73 0.39 -11.39 2.18
N LEU A 74 -0.19 -10.67 1.23
CA LEU A 74 0.63 -9.92 0.30
C LEU A 74 1.41 -8.82 1.00
N LEU A 75 0.79 -8.11 1.91
CA LEU A 75 1.49 -7.06 2.63
C LEU A 75 2.56 -7.65 3.54
N SER A 76 2.30 -8.80 4.16
CA SER A 76 3.28 -9.42 5.01
C SER A 76 4.49 -9.92 4.20
N TYR A 77 4.24 -10.42 3.00
CA TYR A 77 5.32 -10.87 2.16
C TYR A 77 6.31 -9.73 1.87
N TYR A 78 5.78 -8.56 1.52
CA TYR A 78 6.65 -7.45 1.23
C TYR A 78 7.28 -6.86 2.49
N ALA A 79 6.57 -6.91 3.60
CA ALA A 79 7.15 -6.44 4.86
C ALA A 79 8.37 -7.27 5.24
N ASN A 80 8.30 -8.57 4.99
CA ASN A 80 9.43 -9.41 5.32
C ASN A 80 10.62 -9.17 4.42
N ARG A 81 10.37 -8.73 3.20
CA ARG A 81 11.49 -8.50 2.29
C ARG A 81 12.10 -7.12 2.42
N TYR A 82 11.32 -6.14 2.84
CA TYR A 82 11.82 -4.78 2.90
C TYR A 82 11.78 -4.21 4.30
N ASN A 83 10.63 -3.94 4.79
CA ASN A 83 10.50 -3.38 6.13
C ASN A 83 9.04 -3.38 6.50
N THR A 84 8.73 -3.18 7.75
CA THR A 84 7.35 -3.14 8.19
C THR A 84 6.64 -1.94 7.60
N TRP A 85 5.41 -2.15 7.14
CA TRP A 85 4.63 -1.05 6.61
C TRP A 85 4.19 -0.11 7.70
N GLU A 86 4.20 1.17 7.39
CA GLU A 86 3.59 2.16 8.26
C GLU A 86 2.20 2.40 7.71
N ILE A 87 1.20 2.32 8.56
CA ILE A 87 -0.19 2.40 8.15
C ILE A 87 -0.84 3.61 8.78
N GLN A 88 -1.50 4.41 7.95
CA GLN A 88 -2.23 5.56 8.42
C GLN A 88 -3.66 5.40 8.01
N ALA A 89 -4.55 5.39 8.94
CA ALA A 89 -5.98 5.23 8.64
C ALA A 89 -6.69 6.57 8.39
#